data_86f864b60bb8ca219c625c33e71f8e3c
#
_entry.id   86f864b60bb8ca219c625c33e71f8e3c
#
_cell.length_a   1.000
_cell.length_b   1.000
_cell.length_c   1.000
_cell.angle_alpha   90.00
_cell.angle_beta   90.00
_cell.angle_gamma   90.00
#
_symmetry.space_group_name_H-M   'P 1'
#
loop_
_entity.id
_entity.type
_entity.pdbx_description
1 polymer ?
#
loop_
_entity_poly.entity_id
_entity_poly.type
_entity_poly.pdbx_seq_one_letter_code
_entity_poly.pdbx_strand_id
1 'polypeptide(L)'
;KTEQGVILGTIEAYLNVLRAGREVKLHAKNLKRLNAHVNASKIRVDAGAATPTRLAESRARYARAQSDSILAETRLINAEDSFRSLTGKEPRDFIEPSISGNLPIDLLDAETKAQESHPDILAAIAAERAADQAFNTLQAAVRPTLAFSLSANTKTGTGTTLDRDEVAAQLVFSSPLLSTNATRSTSRRIAASFKQAKLDRAEATRKTEVAAREAFRNWQSTGIRVDAVTSEIEA
;
A
#
# COMPACT_ATOMS: atom_id res chain seq x y z
N LYS A 1 0.12 1.56 -7.25
CA LYS A 1 0.97 1.49 -6.02
C LYS A 1 0.58 2.51 -4.97
N THR A 2 0.58 3.79 -5.30
CA THR A 2 0.28 4.88 -4.34
C THR A 2 -1.15 4.80 -3.82
N GLU A 3 -2.12 4.60 -4.69
CA GLU A 3 -3.53 4.46 -4.34
C GLU A 3 -3.77 3.26 -3.40
N GLN A 4 -3.24 2.10 -3.71
CA GLN A 4 -3.34 0.93 -2.83
C GLN A 4 -2.68 1.15 -1.47
N GLY A 5 -1.52 1.81 -1.43
CA GLY A 5 -0.87 2.14 -0.17
C GLY A 5 -1.71 3.07 0.70
N VAL A 6 -2.39 4.05 0.10
CA VAL A 6 -3.31 4.95 0.81
C VAL A 6 -4.54 4.19 1.31
N ILE A 7 -5.15 3.35 0.48
CA ILE A 7 -6.32 2.54 0.87
C ILE A 7 -5.94 1.61 2.02
N LEU A 8 -4.84 0.85 1.89
CA LEU A 8 -4.38 -0.06 2.94
C LEU A 8 -4.07 0.69 4.24
N GLY A 9 -3.30 1.79 4.16
CA GLY A 9 -3.00 2.62 5.32
C GLY A 9 -4.25 3.18 5.99
N THR A 10 -5.27 3.55 5.22
CA THR A 10 -6.56 4.02 5.77
C THR A 10 -7.31 2.89 6.47
N ILE A 11 -7.34 1.67 5.90
CA ILE A 11 -7.95 0.50 6.52
C ILE A 11 -7.22 0.14 7.82
N GLU A 12 -5.90 0.12 7.81
CA GLU A 12 -5.09 -0.13 9.01
C GLU A 12 -5.33 0.91 10.10
N ALA A 13 -5.38 2.20 9.74
CA ALA A 13 -5.68 3.26 10.69
C ALA A 13 -7.08 3.12 11.29
N TYR A 14 -8.08 2.78 10.46
CA TYR A 14 -9.45 2.51 10.91
C TYR A 14 -9.51 1.36 11.93
N LEU A 15 -8.89 0.22 11.60
CA LEU A 15 -8.84 -0.95 12.47
C LEU A 15 -8.05 -0.70 13.77
N ASN A 16 -7.00 0.13 13.70
CA ASN A 16 -6.23 0.53 14.87
C ASN A 16 -7.06 1.36 15.86
N VAL A 17 -7.90 2.30 15.37
CA VAL A 17 -8.82 3.05 16.25
C VAL A 17 -9.84 2.11 16.90
N LEU A 18 -10.45 1.20 16.13
CA LEU A 18 -11.37 0.19 16.68
C LEU A 18 -10.73 -0.65 17.78
N ARG A 19 -9.51 -1.15 17.52
CA ARG A 19 -8.74 -1.96 18.48
C ARG A 19 -8.43 -1.16 19.73
N ALA A 20 -7.88 0.04 19.59
CA ALA A 20 -7.53 0.90 20.72
C ALA A 20 -8.76 1.28 21.55
N GLY A 21 -9.90 1.55 20.92
CA GLY A 21 -11.17 1.79 21.62
C GLY A 21 -11.66 0.58 22.43
N ARG A 22 -11.43 -0.65 21.94
CA ARG A 22 -11.73 -1.88 22.69
C ARG A 22 -10.77 -2.09 23.86
N GLU A 23 -9.47 -1.80 23.66
CA GLU A 23 -8.46 -1.85 24.72
C GLU A 23 -8.80 -0.90 25.85
N VAL A 24 -9.20 0.35 25.57
CA VAL A 24 -9.65 1.32 26.61
C VAL A 24 -10.83 0.76 27.41
N LYS A 25 -11.85 0.22 26.74
CA LYS A 25 -13.01 -0.40 27.40
C LYS A 25 -12.62 -1.57 28.29
N LEU A 26 -11.68 -2.40 27.84
CA LEU A 26 -11.16 -3.57 28.58
C LEU A 26 -10.40 -3.11 29.84
N HIS A 27 -9.47 -2.15 29.69
CA HIS A 27 -8.70 -1.62 30.81
C HIS A 27 -9.58 -0.90 31.83
N ALA A 28 -10.60 -0.15 31.38
CA ALA A 28 -11.57 0.48 32.29
C ALA A 28 -12.36 -0.56 33.11
N LYS A 29 -12.82 -1.65 32.48
CA LYS A 29 -13.48 -2.78 33.19
C LYS A 29 -12.53 -3.43 34.20
N ASN A 30 -11.27 -3.68 33.81
CA ASN A 30 -10.27 -4.26 34.68
C ASN A 30 -9.97 -3.35 35.88
N LEU A 31 -9.82 -2.05 35.65
CA LEU A 31 -9.60 -1.06 36.70
C LEU A 31 -10.75 -1.05 37.71
N LYS A 32 -12.00 -1.07 37.25
CA LYS A 32 -13.19 -1.16 38.09
C LYS A 32 -13.17 -2.43 38.97
N ARG A 33 -12.82 -3.58 38.35
CA ARG A 33 -12.71 -4.87 39.08
C ARG A 33 -11.63 -4.84 40.15
N LEU A 34 -10.43 -4.32 39.83
CA LEU A 34 -9.33 -4.25 40.76
C LEU A 34 -9.59 -3.25 41.92
N ASN A 35 -10.32 -2.17 41.63
CA ASN A 35 -10.77 -1.25 42.71
C ASN A 35 -11.71 -1.98 43.69
N ALA A 36 -12.64 -2.77 43.20
CA ALA A 36 -13.50 -3.59 44.04
C ALA A 36 -12.68 -4.58 44.89
N HIS A 37 -11.62 -5.19 44.31
CA HIS A 37 -10.71 -6.07 45.05
C HIS A 37 -9.94 -5.34 46.13
N VAL A 38 -9.46 -4.10 45.90
CA VAL A 38 -8.82 -3.26 46.94
C VAL A 38 -9.77 -3.00 48.09
N ASN A 39 -11.02 -2.63 47.80
CA ASN A 39 -12.03 -2.36 48.82
C ASN A 39 -12.36 -3.62 49.65
N ALA A 40 -12.54 -4.76 48.98
CA ALA A 40 -12.76 -6.04 49.68
C ALA A 40 -11.56 -6.47 50.51
N SER A 41 -10.33 -6.27 50.03
CA SER A 41 -9.10 -6.56 50.80
C SER A 41 -8.98 -5.65 52.03
N LYS A 42 -9.34 -4.37 51.90
CA LYS A 42 -9.35 -3.43 53.02
C LYS A 42 -10.31 -3.88 54.11
N ILE A 43 -11.55 -4.20 53.76
CA ILE A 43 -12.57 -4.69 54.70
C ILE A 43 -12.08 -5.95 55.46
N ARG A 44 -11.44 -6.91 54.74
CA ARG A 44 -10.91 -8.12 55.36
C ARG A 44 -9.74 -7.85 56.30
N VAL A 45 -8.88 -6.89 55.99
CA VAL A 45 -7.79 -6.47 56.90
C VAL A 45 -8.34 -5.79 58.12
N ASP A 46 -9.31 -4.86 57.94
CA ASP A 46 -9.94 -4.15 59.06
C ASP A 46 -10.70 -5.13 60.01
N ALA A 47 -11.23 -6.21 59.46
CA ALA A 47 -11.87 -7.32 60.23
C ALA A 47 -10.87 -8.37 60.81
N GLY A 48 -9.56 -8.16 60.62
CA GLY A 48 -8.53 -9.12 61.05
C GLY A 48 -8.47 -10.44 60.27
N ALA A 49 -9.23 -10.54 59.16
CA ALA A 49 -9.34 -11.75 58.33
C ALA A 49 -8.32 -11.82 57.16
N ALA A 50 -7.46 -10.77 57.02
CA ALA A 50 -6.37 -10.76 56.04
C ALA A 50 -5.19 -9.92 56.55
N THR A 51 -4.01 -10.16 55.96
CA THR A 51 -2.79 -9.44 56.30
C THR A 51 -2.67 -8.09 55.61
N PRO A 52 -2.00 -7.08 56.19
CA PRO A 52 -1.71 -5.82 55.53
C PRO A 52 -0.96 -5.98 54.19
N THR A 53 -0.14 -7.03 54.06
CA THR A 53 0.59 -7.36 52.83
C THR A 53 -0.37 -7.63 51.68
N ARG A 54 -1.47 -8.36 51.90
CA ARG A 54 -2.50 -8.60 50.87
C ARG A 54 -3.17 -7.32 50.39
N LEU A 55 -3.41 -6.37 51.26
CA LEU A 55 -3.93 -5.05 50.89
C LEU A 55 -2.90 -4.27 50.05
N ALA A 56 -1.62 -4.30 50.46
CA ALA A 56 -0.55 -3.65 49.72
C ALA A 56 -0.41 -4.25 48.29
N GLU A 57 -0.47 -5.56 48.13
CA GLU A 57 -0.48 -6.23 46.82
C GLU A 57 -1.68 -5.82 45.95
N SER A 58 -2.88 -5.76 46.56
CA SER A 58 -4.09 -5.35 45.84
C SER A 58 -3.99 -3.89 45.34
N ARG A 59 -3.44 -3.01 46.16
CA ARG A 59 -3.17 -1.59 45.81
C ARG A 59 -2.13 -1.48 44.73
N ALA A 60 -1.05 -2.26 44.77
CA ALA A 60 -0.02 -2.27 43.74
C ALA A 60 -0.58 -2.71 42.38
N ARG A 61 -1.42 -3.76 42.35
CA ARG A 61 -2.11 -4.21 41.14
C ARG A 61 -3.08 -3.17 40.59
N TYR A 62 -3.80 -2.47 41.48
CA TYR A 62 -4.69 -1.38 41.04
C TYR A 62 -3.90 -0.21 40.44
N ALA A 63 -2.81 0.24 41.09
CA ALA A 63 -1.96 1.30 40.59
C ALA A 63 -1.36 0.97 39.21
N ARG A 64 -0.93 -0.30 38.98
CA ARG A 64 -0.47 -0.78 37.71
C ARG A 64 -1.58 -0.71 36.65
N ALA A 65 -2.79 -1.19 36.96
CA ALA A 65 -3.92 -1.14 36.06
C ALA A 65 -4.35 0.30 35.73
N GLN A 66 -4.17 1.23 36.64
CA GLN A 66 -4.39 2.66 36.41
C GLN A 66 -3.40 3.21 35.37
N SER A 67 -2.12 2.84 35.47
CA SER A 67 -1.10 3.20 34.48
C SER A 67 -1.42 2.58 33.11
N ASP A 68 -1.83 1.30 33.08
CA ASP A 68 -2.18 0.61 31.84
C ASP A 68 -3.42 1.26 31.17
N SER A 69 -4.39 1.75 31.96
CA SER A 69 -5.57 2.47 31.44
C SER A 69 -5.18 3.79 30.77
N ILE A 70 -4.30 4.56 31.42
CA ILE A 70 -3.79 5.83 30.85
C ILE A 70 -3.03 5.59 29.54
N LEU A 71 -2.21 4.54 29.51
CA LEU A 71 -1.49 4.16 28.28
C LEU A 71 -2.45 3.74 27.15
N ALA A 72 -3.53 3.03 27.47
CA ALA A 72 -4.54 2.65 26.49
C ALA A 72 -5.28 3.89 25.94
N GLU A 73 -5.63 4.84 26.77
CA GLU A 73 -6.24 6.12 26.36
C GLU A 73 -5.31 6.91 25.45
N THR A 74 -4.02 7.00 25.78
CA THR A 74 -3.01 7.64 24.94
C THR A 74 -2.88 6.96 23.58
N ARG A 75 -2.91 5.62 23.54
CA ARG A 75 -2.88 4.86 22.27
C ARG A 75 -4.12 5.14 21.41
N LEU A 76 -5.28 5.29 22.03
CA LEU A 76 -6.51 5.65 21.29
C LEU A 76 -6.36 7.03 20.65
N ILE A 77 -5.93 8.04 21.41
CA ILE A 77 -5.70 9.39 20.89
C ILE A 77 -4.72 9.37 19.71
N ASN A 78 -3.60 8.66 19.86
CA ASN A 78 -2.61 8.54 18.78
C ASN A 78 -3.15 7.83 17.53
N ALA A 79 -4.01 6.83 17.72
CA ALA A 79 -4.67 6.13 16.61
C ALA A 79 -5.68 7.04 15.90
N GLU A 80 -6.45 7.84 16.65
CA GLU A 80 -7.39 8.83 16.12
C GLU A 80 -6.66 9.93 15.35
N ASP A 81 -5.54 10.43 15.85
CA ASP A 81 -4.72 11.42 15.16
C ASP A 81 -4.13 10.86 13.86
N SER A 82 -3.67 9.61 13.87
CA SER A 82 -3.18 8.93 12.68
C SER A 82 -4.28 8.78 11.62
N PHE A 83 -5.50 8.39 12.05
CA PHE A 83 -6.66 8.30 11.15
C PHE A 83 -7.04 9.67 10.56
N ARG A 84 -7.08 10.70 11.40
CA ARG A 84 -7.36 12.09 10.98
C ARG A 84 -6.32 12.59 9.97
N SER A 85 -5.05 12.30 10.20
CA SER A 85 -3.96 12.69 9.31
C SER A 85 -4.08 12.07 7.92
N LEU A 86 -4.54 10.81 7.83
CA LEU A 86 -4.70 10.10 6.55
C LEU A 86 -5.98 10.45 5.81
N THR A 87 -7.08 10.67 6.54
CA THR A 87 -8.41 10.83 5.95
C THR A 87 -8.91 12.27 5.90
N GLY A 88 -8.33 13.16 6.72
CA GLY A 88 -8.84 14.51 6.96
C GLY A 88 -10.17 14.56 7.71
N LYS A 89 -10.67 13.40 8.22
CA LYS A 89 -11.98 13.29 8.88
C LYS A 89 -11.83 12.98 10.36
N GLU A 90 -12.76 13.51 11.17
CA GLU A 90 -12.85 13.14 12.58
C GLU A 90 -13.28 11.68 12.73
N PRO A 91 -12.62 10.93 13.64
CA PRO A 91 -13.00 9.56 13.94
C PRO A 91 -14.32 9.52 14.73
N ARG A 92 -15.42 9.17 14.07
CA ARG A 92 -16.74 9.04 14.69
C ARG A 92 -17.43 7.78 14.20
N ASP A 93 -18.24 7.15 15.04
CA ASP A 93 -19.15 6.05 14.70
C ASP A 93 -18.48 4.87 13.97
N PHE A 94 -17.34 4.39 14.52
CA PHE A 94 -16.68 3.22 13.98
C PHE A 94 -17.53 1.97 14.14
N ILE A 95 -17.88 1.36 13.01
CA ILE A 95 -18.61 0.10 12.94
C ILE A 95 -17.60 -1.02 12.66
N GLU A 96 -17.79 -2.18 13.29
CA GLU A 96 -16.97 -3.35 12.98
C GLU A 96 -17.20 -3.78 11.53
N PRO A 97 -16.14 -3.79 10.69
CA PRO A 97 -16.30 -4.17 9.30
C PRO A 97 -16.65 -5.66 9.21
N SER A 98 -17.69 -5.98 8.45
CA SER A 98 -17.92 -7.36 8.01
C SER A 98 -16.93 -7.72 6.91
N ILE A 99 -16.31 -8.88 7.01
CA ILE A 99 -15.48 -9.41 5.92
C ILE A 99 -16.44 -9.82 4.81
N SER A 100 -16.60 -8.92 3.82
CA SER A 100 -17.34 -9.22 2.60
C SER A 100 -16.35 -9.19 1.44
N GLY A 101 -16.27 -10.27 0.69
CA GLY A 101 -15.38 -10.30 -0.47
C GLY A 101 -15.10 -11.72 -0.94
N ASN A 102 -14.59 -11.81 -2.14
CA ASN A 102 -14.18 -13.06 -2.75
C ASN A 102 -12.81 -13.48 -2.19
N LEU A 103 -12.77 -13.90 -0.92
CA LEU A 103 -11.55 -14.40 -0.30
C LEU A 103 -11.03 -15.62 -1.06
N PRO A 104 -9.72 -15.82 -1.16
CA PRO A 104 -9.15 -17.01 -1.73
C PRO A 104 -9.61 -18.26 -0.98
N ILE A 105 -10.00 -19.29 -1.73
CA ILE A 105 -10.47 -20.58 -1.16
C ILE A 105 -9.28 -21.40 -0.68
N ASP A 106 -8.19 -21.38 -1.43
CA ASP A 106 -6.95 -22.09 -1.12
C ASP A 106 -5.71 -21.27 -1.52
N LEU A 107 -4.55 -21.84 -1.25
CA LEU A 107 -3.26 -21.19 -1.52
C LEU A 107 -3.05 -20.94 -3.03
N LEU A 108 -3.48 -21.87 -3.88
CA LEU A 108 -3.34 -21.79 -5.32
C LEU A 108 -4.23 -20.67 -5.91
N ASP A 109 -5.46 -20.57 -5.41
CA ASP A 109 -6.39 -19.50 -5.78
C ASP A 109 -5.85 -18.12 -5.37
N ALA A 110 -5.21 -18.03 -4.18
CA ALA A 110 -4.55 -16.81 -3.73
C ALA A 110 -3.40 -16.39 -4.66
N GLU A 111 -2.56 -17.34 -5.06
CA GLU A 111 -1.47 -17.09 -6.01
C GLU A 111 -1.98 -16.68 -7.39
N THR A 112 -2.98 -17.37 -7.91
CA THR A 112 -3.56 -17.09 -9.22
C THR A 112 -4.19 -15.70 -9.27
N LYS A 113 -5.02 -15.36 -8.29
CA LYS A 113 -5.62 -14.02 -8.17
C LYS A 113 -4.56 -12.92 -8.06
N ALA A 114 -3.48 -13.18 -7.31
CA ALA A 114 -2.38 -12.25 -7.19
C ALA A 114 -1.62 -12.07 -8.52
N GLN A 115 -1.36 -13.15 -9.27
CA GLN A 115 -0.71 -13.07 -10.58
C GLN A 115 -1.53 -12.29 -11.61
N GLU A 116 -2.84 -12.47 -11.62
CA GLU A 116 -3.73 -11.85 -12.60
C GLU A 116 -4.01 -10.37 -12.35
N SER A 117 -4.12 -9.98 -11.09
CA SER A 117 -4.66 -8.65 -10.73
C SER A 117 -3.73 -7.76 -9.92
N HIS A 118 -2.56 -8.28 -9.46
CA HIS A 118 -1.70 -7.47 -8.61
C HIS A 118 -1.06 -6.29 -9.37
N PRO A 119 -1.22 -5.06 -8.89
CA PRO A 119 -0.77 -3.86 -9.61
C PRO A 119 0.74 -3.80 -9.88
N ASP A 120 1.56 -4.43 -9.04
CA ASP A 120 3.02 -4.47 -9.26
C ASP A 120 3.37 -5.32 -10.49
N ILE A 121 2.63 -6.41 -10.71
CA ILE A 121 2.79 -7.24 -11.92
C ILE A 121 2.29 -6.48 -13.13
N LEU A 122 1.11 -5.84 -13.04
CA LEU A 122 0.56 -5.02 -14.12
C LEU A 122 1.48 -3.86 -14.50
N ALA A 123 2.07 -3.19 -13.50
CA ALA A 123 3.06 -2.14 -13.71
C ALA A 123 4.33 -2.66 -14.39
N ALA A 124 4.84 -3.82 -13.97
CA ALA A 124 6.01 -4.44 -14.58
C ALA A 124 5.75 -4.89 -16.02
N ILE A 125 4.54 -5.41 -16.32
CA ILE A 125 4.11 -5.73 -17.70
C ILE A 125 4.06 -4.45 -18.55
N ALA A 126 3.53 -3.36 -18.03
CA ALA A 126 3.49 -2.07 -18.74
C ALA A 126 4.90 -1.53 -19.00
N ALA A 127 5.82 -1.66 -18.04
CA ALA A 127 7.22 -1.26 -18.18
C ALA A 127 7.95 -2.11 -19.22
N GLU A 128 7.72 -3.44 -19.24
CA GLU A 128 8.27 -4.34 -20.27
C GLU A 128 7.76 -3.95 -21.67
N ARG A 129 6.47 -3.68 -21.82
CA ARG A 129 5.88 -3.20 -23.09
C ARG A 129 6.47 -1.86 -23.53
N ALA A 130 6.68 -0.93 -22.62
CA ALA A 130 7.30 0.35 -22.93
C ALA A 130 8.76 0.19 -23.39
N ALA A 131 9.52 -0.71 -22.75
CA ALA A 131 10.89 -1.01 -23.16
C ALA A 131 10.94 -1.74 -24.53
N ASP A 132 10.00 -2.61 -24.82
CA ASP A 132 9.85 -3.26 -26.13
C ASP A 132 9.54 -2.24 -27.23
N GLN A 133 8.61 -1.31 -26.99
CA GLN A 133 8.32 -0.24 -27.94
C GLN A 133 9.51 0.70 -28.17
N ALA A 134 10.28 1.00 -27.12
CA ALA A 134 11.52 1.78 -27.28
C ALA A 134 12.55 1.05 -28.15
N PHE A 135 12.65 -0.27 -28.04
CA PHE A 135 13.49 -1.11 -28.90
C PHE A 135 13.00 -1.10 -30.35
N ASN A 136 11.70 -1.26 -30.58
CA ASN A 136 11.08 -1.20 -31.90
C ASN A 136 11.23 0.18 -32.56
N THR A 137 11.09 1.26 -31.79
CA THR A 137 11.30 2.64 -32.27
C THR A 137 12.73 2.85 -32.73
N LEU A 138 13.70 2.31 -32.01
CA LEU A 138 15.11 2.40 -32.42
C LEU A 138 15.36 1.62 -33.72
N GLN A 139 14.78 0.44 -33.89
CA GLN A 139 14.88 -0.31 -35.15
C GLN A 139 14.21 0.45 -36.31
N ALA A 140 13.10 1.14 -36.06
CA ALA A 140 12.46 1.99 -37.06
C ALA A 140 13.32 3.18 -37.49
N ALA A 141 14.08 3.78 -36.55
CA ALA A 141 14.94 4.94 -36.79
C ALA A 141 16.11 4.65 -37.78
N VAL A 142 16.47 3.38 -37.98
CA VAL A 142 17.51 2.98 -38.97
C VAL A 142 16.92 2.53 -40.29
N ARG A 143 15.58 2.59 -40.47
CA ARG A 143 14.92 2.27 -41.73
C ARG A 143 14.81 3.51 -42.63
N PRO A 144 14.76 3.35 -43.96
CA PRO A 144 14.47 4.45 -44.85
C PRO A 144 13.12 5.10 -44.56
N THR A 145 13.07 6.42 -44.60
CA THR A 145 11.84 7.21 -44.43
C THR A 145 11.51 8.01 -45.65
N LEU A 146 10.24 8.12 -45.99
CA LEU A 146 9.69 8.97 -47.04
C LEU A 146 8.73 9.97 -46.36
N ALA A 147 9.07 11.24 -46.42
CA ALA A 147 8.25 12.31 -45.86
C ALA A 147 7.71 13.20 -47.00
N PHE A 148 6.41 13.47 -47.00
CA PHE A 148 5.76 14.45 -47.82
C PHE A 148 5.41 15.68 -46.96
N SER A 149 5.80 16.87 -47.41
CA SER A 149 5.43 18.11 -46.76
C SER A 149 4.82 19.07 -47.78
N LEU A 150 3.72 19.71 -47.42
CA LEU A 150 3.07 20.79 -48.12
C LEU A 150 3.08 22.00 -47.22
N SER A 151 3.66 23.11 -47.71
CA SER A 151 3.67 24.37 -46.97
C SER A 151 3.10 25.49 -47.83
N ALA A 152 2.29 26.34 -47.21
CA ALA A 152 1.80 27.58 -47.79
C ALA A 152 2.22 28.74 -46.89
N ASN A 153 2.95 29.69 -47.42
CA ASN A 153 3.44 30.85 -46.70
C ASN A 153 2.98 32.13 -47.42
N THR A 154 2.33 33.00 -46.69
CA THR A 154 1.97 34.35 -47.16
C THR A 154 2.88 35.36 -46.47
N LYS A 155 3.60 36.16 -47.22
CA LYS A 155 4.40 37.28 -46.72
C LYS A 155 3.76 38.58 -47.16
N THR A 156 3.31 39.35 -46.20
CA THR A 156 2.82 40.73 -46.44
C THR A 156 3.98 41.70 -46.39
N GLY A 157 4.21 42.36 -47.50
CA GLY A 157 5.28 43.38 -47.62
C GLY A 157 4.89 44.68 -47.00
N THR A 158 5.89 45.44 -46.49
CA THR A 158 5.70 46.80 -45.99
C THR A 158 6.60 47.74 -46.77
N GLY A 159 6.02 48.80 -47.32
CA GLY A 159 6.75 49.77 -48.13
C GLY A 159 6.93 49.32 -49.59
N THR A 160 8.15 49.18 -50.06
CA THR A 160 8.48 48.81 -51.47
C THR A 160 8.54 47.30 -51.69
N THR A 161 8.25 46.49 -50.69
CA THR A 161 8.26 45.01 -50.78
C THR A 161 6.89 44.53 -51.20
N LEU A 162 6.80 43.70 -52.25
CA LEU A 162 5.56 43.15 -52.77
C LEU A 162 5.07 41.99 -51.86
N ASP A 163 3.76 41.84 -51.75
CA ASP A 163 3.13 40.66 -51.16
C ASP A 163 3.49 39.41 -51.97
N ARG A 164 3.81 38.34 -51.30
CA ARG A 164 4.21 37.10 -51.95
C ARG A 164 3.56 35.93 -51.25
N ASP A 165 2.80 35.18 -52.01
CA ASP A 165 2.27 33.88 -51.65
C ASP A 165 3.17 32.80 -52.27
N GLU A 166 3.57 31.87 -51.42
CA GLU A 166 4.41 30.73 -51.81
C GLU A 166 3.76 29.42 -51.35
N VAL A 167 3.53 28.53 -52.27
CA VAL A 167 3.10 27.17 -52.00
C VAL A 167 4.22 26.22 -52.43
N ALA A 168 4.72 25.41 -51.50
CA ALA A 168 5.76 24.45 -51.75
C ALA A 168 5.29 23.03 -51.37
N ALA A 169 5.48 22.09 -52.28
CA ALA A 169 5.30 20.66 -52.03
C ALA A 169 6.66 19.97 -52.13
N GLN A 170 7.02 19.22 -51.10
CA GLN A 170 8.31 18.55 -51.02
C GLN A 170 8.12 17.07 -50.68
N LEU A 171 8.81 16.19 -51.38
CA LEU A 171 8.95 14.80 -51.12
C LEU A 171 10.40 14.51 -50.74
N VAL A 172 10.65 14.06 -49.50
CA VAL A 172 12.00 13.78 -49.03
C VAL A 172 12.13 12.32 -48.72
N PHE A 173 13.04 11.65 -49.44
CA PHE A 173 13.50 10.29 -49.11
C PHE A 173 14.80 10.40 -48.28
N SER A 174 14.81 9.81 -47.09
CA SER A 174 15.99 9.78 -46.23
C SER A 174 16.33 8.35 -45.85
N SER A 175 17.58 7.92 -46.10
CA SER A 175 18.05 6.58 -45.77
C SER A 175 19.41 6.68 -45.06
N PRO A 176 19.53 6.17 -43.81
CA PRO A 176 20.82 6.11 -43.12
C PRO A 176 21.69 5.02 -43.74
N LEU A 177 22.73 5.39 -44.49
CA LEU A 177 23.63 4.45 -45.16
C LEU A 177 24.70 3.87 -44.24
N LEU A 178 25.05 4.58 -43.15
CA LEU A 178 26.08 4.17 -42.20
C LEU A 178 25.55 4.35 -40.75
N SER A 179 25.62 3.27 -39.96
CA SER A 179 25.37 3.35 -38.53
C SER A 179 26.62 3.81 -37.79
N THR A 180 26.52 4.92 -37.06
CA THR A 180 27.62 5.43 -36.23
C THR A 180 27.83 4.56 -34.97
N ASN A 181 29.02 4.68 -34.34
CA ASN A 181 29.27 4.02 -33.04
C ASN A 181 28.27 4.44 -31.97
N ALA A 182 27.76 5.68 -32.01
CA ALA A 182 26.73 6.19 -31.14
C ALA A 182 25.41 5.40 -31.32
N THR A 183 25.00 5.14 -32.57
CA THR A 183 23.80 4.33 -32.86
C THR A 183 23.93 2.89 -32.33
N ARG A 184 25.10 2.26 -32.50
CA ARG A 184 25.37 0.92 -31.99
C ARG A 184 25.39 0.85 -30.46
N SER A 185 25.94 1.85 -29.78
CA SER A 185 25.95 1.89 -28.32
C SER A 185 24.55 2.11 -27.76
N THR A 186 23.76 2.98 -28.41
CA THR A 186 22.35 3.19 -28.06
C THR A 186 21.52 1.94 -28.25
N SER A 187 21.72 1.20 -29.35
CA SER A 187 21.08 -0.10 -29.58
C SER A 187 21.34 -1.11 -28.47
N ARG A 188 22.63 -1.26 -28.07
CA ARG A 188 23.01 -2.16 -26.97
C ARG A 188 22.39 -1.75 -25.64
N ARG A 189 22.36 -0.45 -25.35
CA ARG A 189 21.76 0.09 -24.13
C ARG A 189 20.27 -0.20 -24.07
N ILE A 190 19.53 0.06 -25.16
CA ILE A 190 18.07 -0.20 -25.21
C ILE A 190 17.77 -1.70 -25.16
N ALA A 191 18.55 -2.54 -25.84
CA ALA A 191 18.40 -3.99 -25.76
C ALA A 191 18.67 -4.51 -24.32
N ALA A 192 19.65 -3.96 -23.62
CA ALA A 192 19.92 -4.28 -22.21
C ALA A 192 18.76 -3.82 -21.30
N SER A 193 18.21 -2.61 -21.54
CA SER A 193 17.04 -2.09 -20.81
C SER A 193 15.79 -2.98 -21.00
N PHE A 194 15.56 -3.47 -22.22
CA PHE A 194 14.48 -4.41 -22.48
C PHE A 194 14.66 -5.75 -21.74
N LYS A 195 15.87 -6.29 -21.78
CA LYS A 195 16.20 -7.51 -21.02
C LYS A 195 16.03 -7.31 -19.52
N GLN A 196 16.42 -6.15 -19.01
CA GLN A 196 16.22 -5.79 -17.60
C GLN A 196 14.73 -5.74 -17.27
N ALA A 197 13.90 -5.03 -18.02
CA ALA A 197 12.46 -4.94 -17.79
C ALA A 197 11.78 -6.33 -17.75
N LYS A 198 12.23 -7.27 -18.61
CA LYS A 198 11.77 -8.65 -18.59
C LYS A 198 12.13 -9.39 -17.29
N LEU A 199 13.35 -9.18 -16.79
CA LEU A 199 13.79 -9.77 -15.53
C LEU A 199 13.07 -9.13 -14.34
N ASP A 200 12.86 -7.82 -14.36
CA ASP A 200 12.11 -7.09 -13.33
C ASP A 200 10.66 -7.57 -13.25
N ARG A 201 10.02 -7.87 -14.39
CA ARG A 201 8.70 -8.50 -14.40
C ARG A 201 8.72 -9.88 -13.73
N ALA A 202 9.69 -10.73 -14.08
CA ALA A 202 9.82 -12.05 -13.47
C ALA A 202 10.08 -11.97 -11.95
N GLU A 203 10.84 -10.98 -11.51
CA GLU A 203 11.07 -10.71 -10.10
C GLU A 203 9.80 -10.21 -9.40
N ALA A 204 9.06 -9.27 -10.01
CA ALA A 204 7.78 -8.78 -9.48
C ALA A 204 6.77 -9.93 -9.30
N THR A 205 6.67 -10.84 -10.28
CA THR A 205 5.82 -12.02 -10.18
C THR A 205 6.20 -12.89 -9.00
N ARG A 206 7.48 -13.26 -8.85
CA ARG A 206 7.95 -14.09 -7.72
C ARG A 206 7.72 -13.43 -6.37
N LYS A 207 8.00 -12.13 -6.24
CA LYS A 207 7.77 -11.38 -5.00
C LYS A 207 6.29 -11.36 -4.62
N THR A 208 5.41 -11.16 -5.60
CA THR A 208 3.96 -11.14 -5.38
C THR A 208 3.43 -12.52 -4.98
N GLU A 209 3.92 -13.60 -5.60
CA GLU A 209 3.56 -14.97 -5.21
C GLU A 209 3.96 -15.28 -3.76
N VAL A 210 5.19 -14.91 -3.36
CA VAL A 210 5.64 -15.11 -1.98
C VAL A 210 4.78 -14.31 -1.01
N ALA A 211 4.52 -13.03 -1.31
CA ALA A 211 3.68 -12.18 -0.47
C ALA A 211 2.23 -12.70 -0.35
N ALA A 212 1.65 -13.23 -1.45
CA ALA A 212 0.32 -13.84 -1.44
C ALA A 212 0.27 -15.09 -0.56
N ARG A 213 1.29 -15.96 -0.65
CA ARG A 213 1.41 -17.16 0.21
C ARG A 213 1.53 -16.80 1.69
N GLU A 214 2.36 -15.82 2.00
CA GLU A 214 2.54 -15.36 3.38
C GLU A 214 1.25 -14.75 3.94
N ALA A 215 0.60 -13.90 3.17
CA ALA A 215 -0.67 -13.28 3.55
C ALA A 215 -1.76 -14.34 3.79
N PHE A 216 -1.89 -15.33 2.91
CA PHE A 216 -2.87 -16.41 3.05
C PHE A 216 -2.60 -17.25 4.29
N ARG A 217 -1.34 -17.66 4.54
CA ARG A 217 -0.97 -18.44 5.72
C ARG A 217 -1.20 -17.65 7.02
N ASN A 218 -0.87 -16.36 7.02
CA ASN A 218 -1.09 -15.49 8.17
C ASN A 218 -2.58 -15.32 8.47
N TRP A 219 -3.40 -15.18 7.43
CA TRP A 219 -4.85 -15.11 7.57
C TRP A 219 -5.40 -16.42 8.16
N GLN A 220 -5.02 -17.57 7.62
CA GLN A 220 -5.45 -18.88 8.10
C GLN A 220 -5.01 -19.14 9.56
N SER A 221 -3.75 -18.87 9.88
CA SER A 221 -3.23 -19.05 11.24
C SER A 221 -3.89 -18.12 12.25
N THR A 222 -4.24 -16.89 11.82
CA THR A 222 -4.94 -15.93 12.69
C THR A 222 -6.36 -16.41 12.99
N GLY A 223 -7.08 -16.98 12.01
CA GLY A 223 -8.39 -17.59 12.22
C GLY A 223 -8.32 -18.69 13.29
N ILE A 224 -7.42 -19.66 13.13
CA ILE A 224 -7.23 -20.76 14.10
C ILE A 224 -6.90 -20.23 15.50
N ARG A 225 -6.08 -19.18 15.60
CA ARG A 225 -5.75 -18.55 16.90
C ARG A 225 -6.95 -17.88 17.56
N VAL A 226 -7.79 -17.21 16.77
CA VAL A 226 -9.03 -16.58 17.27
C VAL A 226 -9.96 -17.66 17.84
N ASP A 227 -10.16 -18.77 17.11
CA ASP A 227 -10.99 -19.88 17.56
C ASP A 227 -10.47 -20.51 18.87
N ALA A 228 -9.14 -20.72 18.96
CA ALA A 228 -8.51 -21.26 20.16
C ALA A 228 -8.68 -20.35 21.39
N VAL A 229 -8.47 -19.02 21.22
CA VAL A 229 -8.65 -18.04 22.31
C VAL A 229 -10.13 -17.95 22.72
N THR A 230 -11.05 -18.03 21.77
CA THR A 230 -12.48 -18.01 22.05
C THR A 230 -12.87 -19.23 22.89
N SER A 231 -12.39 -20.42 22.53
CA SER A 231 -12.61 -21.64 23.30
C SER A 231 -12.02 -21.58 24.71
N GLU A 232 -10.86 -20.92 24.89
CA GLU A 232 -10.24 -20.71 26.21
C GLU A 232 -11.09 -19.80 27.11
N ILE A 233 -11.77 -18.79 26.51
CA ILE A 233 -12.63 -17.87 27.28
C ILE A 233 -13.94 -18.53 27.70
N GLU A 234 -14.44 -19.49 26.91
CA GLU A 234 -15.69 -20.22 27.18
C GLU A 234 -15.54 -21.37 28.20
N ALA A 235 -14.31 -21.87 28.40
CA ALA A 235 -13.97 -22.92 29.34
C ALA A 235 -13.76 -22.40 30.77
#